data_05cf68f7b50890d0f1c5e314fa835cb9
#
_entry.id   05cf68f7b50890d0f1c5e314fa835cb9
#
_cell.length_a   1.000
_cell.length_b   1.000
_cell.length_c   1.000
_cell.angle_alpha   90.00
_cell.angle_beta   90.00
_cell.angle_gamma   90.00
#
_symmetry.space_group_name_H-M   'P 1'
#
loop_
_entity.id
_entity.type
_entity.pdbx_description
1 polymer ?
#
loop_
_entity_poly.entity_id
_entity_poly.type
_entity_poly.pdbx_seq_one_letter_code
_entity_poly.pdbx_strand_id
1 'polypeptide(L)'
;MDQQQVASLYYHPLIQTIKDNPRWTISEEKRPLDLVKILNPQTQQTSHLPGATYRDARCLVTLDTLVSHFATPPNITYFLDTALDDFLVIDIEKHCPENLKQQLLQIPHLYAEYSSSGTGIHLIVRKPSNYYDYPNALEKPSLQFRDPTPPPPPEQPKVWFEILQHHFVKFTGNQVLFPQGQQPLEPFYQELAQNAKKVVRGDIETDMDLSIEDIPDGQWIVDQLTGFTPTKDRSEYHLQSHYDYATIGVIRRQWKKLQSSMKIKLNGHKYTEAEEVLLLYHAVSETLPWRDKYGESRLGMPYLMYAITNQLAEDKGKQEEKRRRKEGEHK
;
A
#
# COMPACT_ATOMS: atom_id res chain seq x y z
N MET A 1 15.64 -15.00 18.55
CA MET A 1 16.02 -13.86 19.43
C MET A 1 16.24 -14.38 20.83
N ASP A 2 17.25 -13.91 21.54
CA ASP A 2 17.41 -14.18 22.95
C ASP A 2 16.55 -13.24 23.82
N GLN A 3 16.48 -13.49 25.14
CA GLN A 3 15.63 -12.69 26.04
C GLN A 3 16.07 -11.21 26.12
N GLN A 4 17.37 -10.93 25.98
CA GLN A 4 17.87 -9.57 26.02
C GLN A 4 17.45 -8.79 24.76
N GLN A 5 17.52 -9.41 23.60
CA GLN A 5 17.06 -8.84 22.33
C GLN A 5 15.54 -8.57 22.37
N VAL A 6 14.75 -9.53 22.90
CA VAL A 6 13.31 -9.35 23.06
C VAL A 6 13.00 -8.19 24.02
N ALA A 7 13.68 -8.11 25.15
CA ALA A 7 13.50 -7.02 26.11
C ALA A 7 13.92 -5.66 25.52
N SER A 8 15.08 -5.61 24.84
CA SER A 8 15.56 -4.38 24.16
C SER A 8 14.54 -3.86 23.15
N LEU A 9 14.00 -4.75 22.33
CA LEU A 9 12.95 -4.40 21.37
C LEU A 9 11.67 -3.95 22.08
N TYR A 10 11.16 -4.77 23.01
CA TYR A 10 9.87 -4.54 23.68
C TYR A 10 9.83 -3.19 24.40
N TYR A 11 10.87 -2.83 25.16
CA TYR A 11 10.90 -1.58 25.92
C TYR A 11 11.35 -0.35 25.11
N HIS A 12 11.62 -0.50 23.82
CA HIS A 12 11.97 0.65 23.00
C HIS A 12 10.77 1.61 22.83
N PRO A 13 10.96 2.95 22.97
CA PRO A 13 9.86 3.92 22.92
C PRO A 13 8.97 3.81 21.70
N LEU A 14 9.54 3.64 20.50
CA LEU A 14 8.76 3.41 19.28
C LEU A 14 7.88 2.17 19.39
N ILE A 15 8.45 1.06 19.83
CA ILE A 15 7.73 -0.23 19.93
C ILE A 15 6.59 -0.13 20.93
N GLN A 16 6.76 0.60 22.02
CA GLN A 16 5.71 0.85 23.00
C GLN A 16 4.50 1.60 22.40
N THR A 17 4.69 2.41 21.35
CA THR A 17 3.57 3.09 20.66
C THR A 17 2.77 2.18 19.74
N ILE A 18 3.32 1.04 19.33
CA ILE A 18 2.70 0.12 18.35
C ILE A 18 2.48 -1.30 18.90
N LYS A 19 2.87 -1.60 20.15
CA LYS A 19 2.79 -2.94 20.74
C LYS A 19 1.36 -3.47 20.81
N ASP A 20 0.38 -2.60 21.03
CA ASP A 20 -1.03 -2.94 21.16
C ASP A 20 -1.74 -3.11 19.81
N ASN A 21 -1.08 -2.75 18.69
CA ASN A 21 -1.61 -3.00 17.37
C ASN A 21 -1.63 -4.52 17.10
N PRO A 22 -2.77 -5.11 16.68
CA PRO A 22 -2.83 -6.54 16.37
C PRO A 22 -2.20 -6.82 14.99
N ARG A 23 -0.91 -6.48 14.84
CA ARG A 23 -0.15 -6.60 13.58
C ARG A 23 1.21 -7.27 13.78
N TRP A 24 1.38 -7.99 14.91
CA TRP A 24 2.59 -8.71 15.24
C TRP A 24 2.45 -10.19 14.97
N THR A 25 3.55 -10.81 14.56
CA THR A 25 3.69 -12.24 14.37
C THR A 25 5.15 -12.67 14.54
N ILE A 26 5.41 -13.97 14.39
CA ILE A 26 6.76 -14.50 14.21
C ILE A 26 6.94 -14.93 12.75
N SER A 27 8.18 -15.04 12.31
CA SER A 27 8.47 -15.59 10.99
C SER A 27 9.46 -16.75 11.04
N GLU A 28 9.20 -17.74 10.21
CA GLU A 28 10.12 -18.81 9.87
C GLU A 28 10.88 -18.37 8.62
N GLU A 29 12.17 -18.14 8.74
CA GLU A 29 12.97 -17.50 7.70
C GLU A 29 12.34 -16.16 7.23
N LYS A 30 11.82 -16.15 5.99
CA LYS A 30 11.14 -14.98 5.38
C LYS A 30 9.62 -15.10 5.39
N ARG A 31 9.07 -16.22 5.88
CA ARG A 31 7.64 -16.49 5.88
C ARG A 31 7.00 -16.11 7.22
N PRO A 32 6.16 -15.08 7.28
CA PRO A 32 5.39 -14.78 8.48
C PRO A 32 4.37 -15.88 8.76
N LEU A 33 4.07 -16.12 10.04
CA LEU A 33 3.20 -17.20 10.49
C LEU A 33 1.86 -16.67 11.01
N ASP A 34 0.80 -17.46 10.84
CA ASP A 34 -0.54 -17.17 11.37
C ASP A 34 -0.58 -17.54 12.86
N LEU A 35 -0.31 -16.54 13.74
CA LEU A 35 -0.27 -16.77 15.17
C LEU A 35 -1.64 -17.09 15.78
N VAL A 36 -2.72 -16.57 15.21
CA VAL A 36 -4.06 -16.87 15.71
C VAL A 36 -4.36 -18.36 15.57
N LYS A 37 -3.98 -18.97 14.45
CA LYS A 37 -4.09 -20.43 14.27
C LYS A 37 -3.10 -21.21 15.12
N ILE A 38 -1.85 -20.74 15.23
CA ILE A 38 -0.82 -21.42 16.03
C ILE A 38 -1.19 -21.46 17.50
N LEU A 39 -1.75 -20.37 18.02
CA LEU A 39 -2.15 -20.27 19.42
C LEU A 39 -3.51 -20.95 19.72
N ASN A 40 -4.25 -21.36 18.69
CA ASN A 40 -5.51 -22.07 18.87
C ASN A 40 -5.23 -23.55 19.16
N PRO A 41 -5.62 -24.08 20.35
CA PRO A 41 -5.38 -25.49 20.71
C PRO A 41 -5.97 -26.50 19.72
N GLN A 42 -7.03 -26.12 19.00
CA GLN A 42 -7.71 -27.01 18.04
C GLN A 42 -6.96 -27.18 16.72
N THR A 43 -6.00 -26.30 16.39
CA THR A 43 -5.27 -26.31 15.11
C THR A 43 -3.87 -26.91 15.21
N GLN A 44 -3.42 -27.30 16.38
CA GLN A 44 -2.06 -27.82 16.63
C GLN A 44 -1.76 -29.19 15.97
N GLN A 45 -2.69 -29.76 15.21
CA GLN A 45 -2.53 -31.10 14.59
C GLN A 45 -2.00 -31.08 13.14
N THR A 46 -1.61 -29.92 12.59
CA THR A 46 -1.11 -29.85 11.21
C THR A 46 0.41 -29.96 11.15
N SER A 47 0.92 -30.77 10.23
CA SER A 47 2.36 -30.99 9.98
C SER A 47 3.10 -29.73 9.47
N HIS A 48 2.39 -28.69 9.09
CA HIS A 48 2.95 -27.44 8.60
C HIS A 48 2.38 -26.24 9.36
N LEU A 49 3.27 -25.35 9.81
CA LEU A 49 2.86 -24.11 10.44
C LEU A 49 2.12 -23.22 9.41
N PRO A 50 0.92 -22.73 9.75
CA PRO A 50 0.15 -21.88 8.82
C PRO A 50 0.86 -20.54 8.59
N GLY A 51 0.97 -20.14 7.33
CA GLY A 51 1.54 -18.85 6.94
C GLY A 51 0.56 -17.71 7.17
N ALA A 52 1.06 -16.59 7.65
CA ALA A 52 0.33 -15.33 7.65
C ALA A 52 0.36 -14.69 6.26
N THR A 53 -0.63 -13.87 5.99
CA THR A 53 -0.68 -13.06 4.79
C THR A 53 -0.94 -11.60 5.16
N TYR A 54 -0.24 -10.66 4.53
CA TYR A 54 -0.52 -9.23 4.64
C TYR A 54 -1.92 -8.84 4.13
N ARG A 55 -2.63 -9.80 3.54
CA ARG A 55 -4.00 -9.65 3.06
C ARG A 55 -5.06 -10.02 4.10
N ASP A 56 -4.65 -10.57 5.25
CA ASP A 56 -5.56 -10.94 6.34
C ASP A 56 -4.93 -10.62 7.70
N ALA A 57 -5.24 -9.43 8.23
CA ALA A 57 -4.76 -9.00 9.54
C ALA A 57 -5.29 -9.86 10.70
N ARG A 58 -6.34 -10.66 10.49
CA ARG A 58 -6.90 -11.56 11.52
C ARG A 58 -5.97 -12.70 11.90
N CYS A 59 -4.88 -12.92 11.15
CA CYS A 59 -3.85 -13.90 11.49
C CYS A 59 -2.77 -13.36 12.44
N LEU A 60 -2.86 -12.09 12.85
CA LEU A 60 -1.86 -11.38 13.62
C LEU A 60 -2.36 -11.09 15.05
N VAL A 61 -1.45 -10.85 15.97
CA VAL A 61 -1.73 -10.59 17.38
C VAL A 61 -1.04 -9.31 17.87
N THR A 62 -1.29 -8.88 19.09
CA THR A 62 -0.52 -7.81 19.76
C THR A 62 0.87 -8.32 20.16
N LEU A 63 1.82 -7.40 20.36
CA LEU A 63 3.16 -7.79 20.84
C LEU A 63 3.08 -8.41 22.24
N ASP A 64 2.21 -7.90 23.10
CA ASP A 64 2.01 -8.46 24.45
C ASP A 64 1.55 -9.93 24.38
N THR A 65 0.61 -10.23 23.52
CA THR A 65 0.18 -11.62 23.26
C THR A 65 1.34 -12.47 22.74
N LEU A 66 2.12 -11.95 21.80
CA LEU A 66 3.25 -12.67 21.23
C LEU A 66 4.30 -13.01 22.31
N VAL A 67 4.77 -12.03 23.07
CA VAL A 67 5.83 -12.24 24.07
C VAL A 67 5.37 -13.07 25.27
N SER A 68 4.07 -13.06 25.59
CA SER A 68 3.52 -13.91 26.65
C SER A 68 3.55 -15.40 26.29
N HIS A 69 3.48 -15.74 25.00
CA HIS A 69 3.51 -17.12 24.53
C HIS A 69 4.91 -17.58 24.07
N PHE A 70 5.77 -16.66 23.67
CA PHE A 70 7.10 -16.95 23.15
C PHE A 70 8.16 -16.14 23.89
N ALA A 71 8.77 -16.72 24.91
CA ALA A 71 9.84 -16.05 25.68
C ALA A 71 11.09 -15.76 24.80
N THR A 72 11.36 -16.62 23.82
CA THR A 72 12.50 -16.49 22.87
C THR A 72 12.00 -16.81 21.45
N PRO A 73 11.22 -15.90 20.84
CA PRO A 73 10.69 -16.12 19.48
C PRO A 73 11.84 -16.20 18.47
N PRO A 74 11.71 -17.02 17.41
CA PRO A 74 12.75 -17.12 16.38
C PRO A 74 13.01 -15.77 15.71
N ASN A 75 11.96 -15.06 15.38
CA ASN A 75 11.98 -13.70 14.81
C ASN A 75 10.67 -13.02 15.16
N ILE A 76 10.72 -11.78 15.62
CA ILE A 76 9.52 -10.95 15.79
C ILE A 76 9.29 -10.18 14.50
N THR A 77 8.07 -10.16 14.01
CA THR A 77 7.72 -9.56 12.73
C THR A 77 6.49 -8.69 12.90
N TYR A 78 6.55 -7.47 12.38
CA TYR A 78 5.46 -6.51 12.39
C TYR A 78 4.95 -6.29 10.97
N PHE A 79 3.64 -6.24 10.80
CA PHE A 79 3.05 -5.86 9.54
C PHE A 79 2.93 -4.34 9.45
N LEU A 80 3.88 -3.72 8.74
CA LEU A 80 3.87 -2.31 8.42
C LEU A 80 2.75 -2.00 7.44
N ASP A 81 1.91 -1.03 7.79
CA ASP A 81 0.91 -0.44 6.91
C ASP A 81 0.96 1.08 7.06
N THR A 82 1.55 1.76 6.10
CA THR A 82 1.73 3.21 6.13
C THR A 82 0.43 4.01 6.01
N ALA A 83 -0.71 3.35 5.74
CA ALA A 83 -2.02 3.98 5.92
C ALA A 83 -2.41 4.12 7.40
N LEU A 84 -1.80 3.33 8.29
CA LEU A 84 -2.08 3.28 9.72
C LEU A 84 -0.87 3.70 10.58
N ASP A 85 0.33 3.60 10.03
CA ASP A 85 1.59 3.93 10.70
C ASP A 85 2.12 5.29 10.28
N ASP A 86 2.77 6.02 11.21
CA ASP A 86 3.41 7.31 10.96
C ASP A 86 4.84 7.19 10.46
N PHE A 87 5.31 5.98 10.19
CA PHE A 87 6.70 5.71 9.87
C PHE A 87 6.82 4.83 8.63
N LEU A 88 8.02 4.85 8.08
CA LEU A 88 8.51 3.98 7.02
C LEU A 88 9.71 3.19 7.53
N VAL A 89 10.06 2.12 6.85
CA VAL A 89 11.29 1.39 7.11
C VAL A 89 12.19 1.48 5.87
N ILE A 90 13.42 1.94 6.07
CA ILE A 90 14.47 1.89 5.06
C ILE A 90 15.27 0.62 5.33
N ASP A 91 15.19 -0.35 4.43
CA ASP A 91 15.99 -1.58 4.46
C ASP A 91 17.22 -1.39 3.59
N ILE A 92 18.38 -1.17 4.24
CA ILE A 92 19.66 -0.93 3.57
C ILE A 92 20.37 -2.27 3.38
N GLU A 93 20.53 -2.66 2.14
CA GLU A 93 21.14 -3.93 1.77
C GLU A 93 22.66 -3.91 1.88
N LYS A 94 23.26 -5.09 2.08
CA LYS A 94 24.73 -5.26 2.19
C LYS A 94 25.52 -4.73 0.98
N HIS A 95 24.89 -4.63 -0.17
CA HIS A 95 25.50 -4.16 -1.41
C HIS A 95 25.35 -2.65 -1.64
N CYS A 96 24.74 -1.93 -0.69
CA CYS A 96 24.62 -0.49 -0.77
C CYS A 96 26.02 0.15 -0.78
N PRO A 97 26.34 1.03 -1.74
CA PRO A 97 27.61 1.76 -1.75
C PRO A 97 27.81 2.54 -0.46
N GLU A 98 29.02 2.54 0.08
CA GLU A 98 29.29 3.10 1.41
C GLU A 98 28.92 4.59 1.52
N ASN A 99 29.19 5.39 0.47
CA ASN A 99 28.81 6.80 0.44
C ASN A 99 27.27 7.00 0.52
N LEU A 100 26.49 6.17 -0.19
CA LEU A 100 25.03 6.21 -0.14
C LEU A 100 24.52 5.71 1.22
N LYS A 101 25.08 4.63 1.73
CA LYS A 101 24.78 4.12 3.06
C LYS A 101 24.99 5.18 4.13
N GLN A 102 26.11 5.90 4.10
CA GLN A 102 26.37 6.99 5.05
C GLN A 102 25.37 8.13 4.91
N GLN A 103 24.90 8.47 3.71
CA GLN A 103 23.84 9.44 3.52
C GLN A 103 22.50 8.96 4.13
N LEU A 104 22.13 7.70 3.91
CA LEU A 104 20.91 7.12 4.50
C LEU A 104 20.98 7.09 6.03
N LEU A 105 22.15 6.78 6.62
CA LEU A 105 22.34 6.78 8.07
C LEU A 105 22.26 8.19 8.69
N GLN A 106 22.39 9.26 7.91
CA GLN A 106 22.19 10.64 8.37
C GLN A 106 20.70 11.07 8.38
N ILE A 107 19.79 10.22 7.92
CA ILE A 107 18.35 10.50 8.02
C ILE A 107 17.92 10.36 9.48
N PRO A 108 17.21 11.34 10.07
CA PRO A 108 16.66 11.22 11.40
C PRO A 108 15.78 9.99 11.54
N HIS A 109 16.10 9.12 12.47
CA HIS A 109 15.41 7.84 12.62
C HIS A 109 14.89 7.64 14.04
N LEU A 110 13.79 6.92 14.16
CA LEU A 110 13.15 6.57 15.41
C LEU A 110 13.75 5.31 16.03
N TYR A 111 14.26 4.41 15.17
CA TYR A 111 14.87 3.14 15.56
C TYR A 111 15.83 2.68 14.49
N ALA A 112 16.90 2.02 14.88
CA ALA A 112 17.84 1.38 13.96
C ALA A 112 18.32 0.04 14.51
N GLU A 113 18.47 -0.96 13.63
CA GLU A 113 19.01 -2.27 13.99
C GLU A 113 19.76 -2.92 12.82
N TYR A 114 20.61 -3.87 13.12
CA TYR A 114 21.14 -4.76 12.10
C TYR A 114 20.06 -5.79 11.70
N SER A 115 19.95 -6.05 10.40
CA SER A 115 19.09 -7.12 9.87
C SER A 115 19.52 -8.49 10.39
N SER A 116 18.69 -9.51 10.19
CA SER A 116 18.97 -10.88 10.65
C SER A 116 20.25 -11.49 10.06
N SER A 117 20.72 -11.00 8.92
CA SER A 117 22.01 -11.40 8.33
C SER A 117 23.22 -10.74 8.98
N GLY A 118 23.01 -9.73 9.84
CA GLY A 118 24.06 -8.92 10.44
C GLY A 118 24.76 -7.96 9.46
N THR A 119 24.35 -7.92 8.20
CA THR A 119 25.02 -7.14 7.13
C THR A 119 24.15 -6.02 6.56
N GLY A 120 22.84 -6.13 6.64
CA GLY A 120 21.89 -5.08 6.30
C GLY A 120 21.51 -4.26 7.54
N ILE A 121 20.85 -3.15 7.32
CA ILE A 121 20.40 -2.23 8.38
C ILE A 121 18.95 -1.84 8.12
N HIS A 122 18.10 -1.97 9.13
CA HIS A 122 16.77 -1.40 9.14
C HIS A 122 16.81 -0.04 9.85
N LEU A 123 16.40 1.01 9.18
CA LEU A 123 16.14 2.32 9.77
C LEU A 123 14.64 2.57 9.77
N ILE A 124 14.05 2.84 10.94
CA ILE A 124 12.66 3.28 11.04
C ILE A 124 12.66 4.79 11.11
N VAL A 125 12.05 5.42 10.13
CA VAL A 125 12.03 6.86 9.92
C VAL A 125 10.61 7.38 9.89
N ARG A 126 10.41 8.66 10.23
CA ARG A 126 9.08 9.28 10.10
C ARG A 126 8.66 9.31 8.63
N LYS A 127 7.40 9.07 8.41
CA LYS A 127 6.77 9.22 7.09
C LYS A 127 6.93 10.67 6.62
N PRO A 128 7.30 10.93 5.34
CA PRO A 128 7.39 12.28 4.80
C PRO A 128 6.04 13.02 4.91
N SER A 129 6.08 14.32 5.15
CA SER A 129 4.86 15.14 5.27
C SER A 129 4.02 15.13 3.99
N ASN A 130 4.68 14.99 2.84
CA ASN A 130 4.08 14.94 1.51
C ASN A 130 3.88 13.50 0.99
N TYR A 131 3.85 12.50 1.88
CA TYR A 131 3.71 11.09 1.51
C TYR A 131 2.50 10.83 0.59
N TYR A 132 1.38 11.49 0.85
CA TYR A 132 0.15 11.30 0.09
C TYR A 132 0.12 12.03 -1.26
N ASP A 133 1.10 12.88 -1.53
CA ASP A 133 1.27 13.54 -2.84
C ASP A 133 1.85 12.59 -3.90
N TYR A 134 2.26 11.38 -3.49
CA TYR A 134 2.85 10.34 -4.36
C TYR A 134 1.94 9.12 -4.48
N PRO A 135 0.78 9.20 -5.16
CA PRO A 135 -0.20 8.12 -5.21
C PRO A 135 0.37 6.82 -5.79
N ASN A 136 1.33 6.89 -6.71
CA ASN A 136 2.00 5.71 -7.26
C ASN A 136 2.89 4.97 -6.23
N ALA A 137 3.38 5.69 -5.24
CA ALA A 137 4.16 5.11 -4.16
C ALA A 137 3.27 4.34 -3.17
N LEU A 138 2.03 4.81 -2.94
CA LEU A 138 1.07 4.21 -2.02
C LEU A 138 0.61 2.80 -2.42
N GLU A 139 0.68 2.46 -3.71
CA GLU A 139 0.20 1.19 -4.24
C GLU A 139 1.25 0.08 -4.16
N LYS A 140 2.49 0.43 -3.85
CA LYS A 140 3.58 -0.54 -3.81
C LYS A 140 3.91 -0.94 -2.38
N PRO A 141 4.19 -2.23 -2.13
CA PRO A 141 4.63 -2.69 -0.83
C PRO A 141 6.00 -2.11 -0.46
N SER A 142 6.87 -1.85 -1.45
CA SER A 142 8.16 -1.18 -1.26
C SER A 142 8.57 -0.37 -2.48
N LEU A 143 9.43 0.63 -2.25
CA LEU A 143 10.13 1.39 -3.29
C LEU A 143 11.59 0.97 -3.26
N GLN A 144 12.12 0.50 -4.40
CA GLN A 144 13.48 -0.05 -4.48
C GLN A 144 14.42 0.89 -5.22
N PHE A 145 15.57 1.19 -4.61
CA PHE A 145 16.70 1.83 -5.27
C PHE A 145 17.73 0.77 -5.64
N ARG A 146 18.04 0.69 -6.93
CA ARG A 146 18.87 -0.37 -7.48
C ARG A 146 20.15 0.19 -8.09
N ASP A 147 21.15 -0.66 -8.20
CA ASP A 147 22.35 -0.36 -9.00
C ASP A 147 21.91 0.06 -10.41
N PRO A 148 22.25 1.28 -10.85
CA PRO A 148 21.92 1.74 -12.21
C PRO A 148 22.75 1.01 -13.27
N THR A 149 23.83 0.32 -12.92
CA THR A 149 24.68 -0.43 -13.85
C THR A 149 23.96 -1.72 -14.25
N PRO A 150 23.59 -1.91 -15.51
CA PRO A 150 22.93 -3.13 -15.93
C PRO A 150 23.89 -4.32 -15.77
N PRO A 151 23.50 -5.34 -14.99
CA PRO A 151 24.29 -6.55 -14.86
C PRO A 151 24.21 -7.40 -16.16
N PRO A 152 25.18 -8.29 -16.38
CA PRO A 152 25.09 -9.22 -17.50
C PRO A 152 23.86 -10.14 -17.35
N PRO A 153 23.10 -10.40 -18.41
CA PRO A 153 22.00 -11.37 -18.35
C PRO A 153 22.50 -12.77 -17.93
N PRO A 154 21.74 -13.52 -17.10
CA PRO A 154 20.35 -13.28 -16.65
C PRO A 154 20.21 -12.53 -15.31
N GLU A 155 21.26 -11.93 -14.80
CA GLU A 155 21.26 -11.30 -13.48
C GLU A 155 20.33 -10.09 -13.41
N GLN A 156 19.76 -9.85 -12.22
CA GLN A 156 18.97 -8.67 -11.92
C GLN A 156 19.84 -7.59 -11.27
N PRO A 157 19.58 -6.29 -11.52
CA PRO A 157 20.28 -5.23 -10.81
C PRO A 157 20.15 -5.39 -9.29
N LYS A 158 21.27 -5.25 -8.56
CA LYS A 158 21.30 -5.38 -7.11
C LYS A 158 20.49 -4.26 -6.48
N VAL A 159 19.66 -4.60 -5.51
CA VAL A 159 18.97 -3.60 -4.69
C VAL A 159 19.97 -3.05 -3.69
N TRP A 160 20.10 -1.72 -3.62
CA TRP A 160 20.94 -1.04 -2.65
C TRP A 160 20.20 -0.74 -1.37
N PHE A 161 18.93 -0.29 -1.50
CA PHE A 161 18.02 -0.15 -0.37
C PHE A 161 16.57 -0.17 -0.85
N GLU A 162 15.66 -0.44 0.08
CA GLU A 162 14.21 -0.37 -0.13
C GLU A 162 13.57 0.54 0.90
N ILE A 163 12.55 1.29 0.50
CA ILE A 163 11.64 1.96 1.43
C ILE A 163 10.38 1.10 1.51
N LEU A 164 10.21 0.42 2.64
CA LEU A 164 9.08 -0.47 2.90
C LEU A 164 7.87 0.37 3.32
N GLN A 165 6.70 0.07 2.77
CA GLN A 165 5.46 0.82 2.99
C GLN A 165 4.30 -0.08 3.42
N HIS A 166 4.20 -1.28 2.82
CA HIS A 166 3.14 -2.25 3.12
C HIS A 166 3.77 -3.64 3.11
N HIS A 167 4.43 -3.97 4.21
CA HIS A 167 5.32 -5.12 4.24
C HIS A 167 5.46 -5.71 5.63
N PHE A 168 5.78 -7.01 5.71
CA PHE A 168 6.21 -7.62 6.96
C PHE A 168 7.67 -7.24 7.26
N VAL A 169 7.87 -6.50 8.33
CA VAL A 169 9.19 -6.07 8.80
C VAL A 169 9.62 -6.97 9.94
N LYS A 170 10.77 -7.60 9.78
CA LYS A 170 11.36 -8.45 10.80
C LYS A 170 12.23 -7.61 11.73
N PHE A 171 11.96 -7.69 13.02
CA PHE A 171 12.77 -7.10 14.07
C PHE A 171 13.73 -8.13 14.65
N THR A 172 14.97 -7.74 14.81
CA THR A 172 16.05 -8.59 15.35
C THR A 172 16.37 -8.28 16.81
N GLY A 173 16.03 -7.08 17.27
CA GLY A 173 16.44 -6.56 18.56
C GLY A 173 17.95 -6.24 18.65
N ASN A 174 18.71 -6.40 17.56
CA ASN A 174 20.11 -6.00 17.45
C ASN A 174 20.22 -4.49 17.22
N GLN A 175 19.71 -3.75 18.18
CA GLN A 175 19.65 -2.30 18.12
C GLN A 175 21.04 -1.68 17.95
N VAL A 176 21.12 -0.66 17.10
CA VAL A 176 22.34 0.12 16.84
C VAL A 176 22.00 1.60 17.04
N LEU A 177 22.92 2.31 17.66
CA LEU A 177 22.83 3.76 17.79
C LEU A 177 23.71 4.40 16.71
N PHE A 178 23.09 4.92 15.68
CA PHE A 178 23.76 5.79 14.72
C PHE A 178 23.64 7.26 15.15
N PRO A 179 24.63 8.09 14.86
CA PRO A 179 24.50 9.53 15.06
C PRO A 179 23.31 10.06 14.27
N GLN A 180 22.45 10.81 14.93
CA GLN A 180 21.33 11.47 14.27
C GLN A 180 21.85 12.60 13.38
N GLY A 181 21.60 12.50 12.09
CA GLY A 181 21.93 13.55 11.13
C GLY A 181 20.74 14.47 10.86
N GLN A 182 20.87 15.28 9.82
CA GLN A 182 19.83 16.19 9.36
C GLN A 182 19.47 15.98 7.88
N GLN A 183 19.91 14.86 7.31
CA GLN A 183 19.60 14.52 5.91
C GLN A 183 18.11 14.27 5.78
N PRO A 184 17.37 15.02 4.94
CA PRO A 184 15.93 14.77 4.76
C PRO A 184 15.69 13.47 3.98
N LEU A 185 14.62 12.76 4.32
CA LEU A 185 14.18 11.57 3.58
C LEU A 185 13.53 11.93 2.24
N GLU A 186 12.86 13.09 2.17
CA GLU A 186 12.04 13.51 1.05
C GLU A 186 12.72 13.39 -0.32
N PRO A 187 13.98 13.82 -0.52
CA PRO A 187 14.62 13.69 -1.83
C PRO A 187 14.74 12.23 -2.32
N PHE A 188 15.11 11.32 -1.43
CA PHE A 188 15.19 9.88 -1.76
C PHE A 188 13.81 9.32 -2.07
N TYR A 189 12.81 9.69 -1.27
CA TYR A 189 11.44 9.26 -1.46
C TYR A 189 10.85 9.78 -2.78
N GLN A 190 11.07 11.05 -3.10
CA GLN A 190 10.62 11.67 -4.35
C GLN A 190 11.23 10.98 -5.56
N GLU A 191 12.54 10.75 -5.56
CA GLU A 191 13.24 10.06 -6.66
C GLU A 191 12.63 8.69 -6.91
N LEU A 192 12.46 7.88 -5.86
CA LEU A 192 11.90 6.54 -5.96
C LEU A 192 10.42 6.56 -6.36
N ALA A 193 9.64 7.48 -5.83
CA ALA A 193 8.23 7.61 -6.13
C ALA A 193 7.98 8.04 -7.58
N GLN A 194 8.83 8.92 -8.13
CA GLN A 194 8.76 9.35 -9.52
C GLN A 194 9.26 8.26 -10.49
N ASN A 195 10.33 7.53 -10.10
CA ASN A 195 10.92 6.46 -10.89
C ASN A 195 10.20 5.11 -10.71
N ALA A 196 9.37 4.98 -9.69
CA ALA A 196 8.46 3.84 -9.58
C ALA A 196 7.65 3.79 -10.87
N LYS A 197 7.88 2.76 -11.73
CA LYS A 197 7.31 2.61 -13.08
C LYS A 197 6.07 3.47 -13.22
N LYS A 198 6.16 4.54 -13.99
CA LYS A 198 4.98 5.34 -14.31
C LYS A 198 3.95 4.35 -14.83
N VAL A 199 3.01 3.96 -13.99
CA VAL A 199 1.71 3.59 -14.51
C VAL A 199 1.35 4.85 -15.28
N VAL A 200 1.35 4.76 -16.62
CA VAL A 200 1.05 5.92 -17.45
C VAL A 200 -0.39 6.26 -17.08
N ARG A 201 -0.55 7.18 -16.14
CA ARG A 201 -1.86 7.72 -15.76
C ARG A 201 -2.12 8.88 -16.70
N GLY A 202 -3.23 8.81 -17.40
CA GLY A 202 -3.76 10.00 -18.05
C GLY A 202 -4.24 10.97 -16.97
N ASP A 203 -4.09 12.25 -17.19
CA ASP A 203 -4.73 13.25 -16.34
C ASP A 203 -6.25 13.08 -16.44
N ILE A 204 -6.93 13.03 -15.30
CA ILE A 204 -8.39 12.99 -15.20
C ILE A 204 -8.86 14.33 -14.68
N GLU A 205 -9.70 14.97 -15.46
CA GLU A 205 -10.34 16.20 -15.05
C GLU A 205 -11.37 15.92 -13.95
N THR A 206 -11.30 16.67 -12.84
CA THR A 206 -12.25 16.62 -11.74
C THR A 206 -12.76 18.02 -11.47
N ASP A 207 -14.04 18.16 -11.18
CA ASP A 207 -14.68 19.39 -10.78
C ASP A 207 -15.38 19.17 -9.44
N MET A 208 -14.88 19.85 -8.40
CA MET A 208 -15.42 19.72 -7.04
C MET A 208 -16.65 20.57 -6.80
N ASP A 209 -16.93 21.51 -7.69
CA ASP A 209 -18.08 22.42 -7.62
C ASP A 209 -19.29 21.85 -8.41
N LEU A 210 -19.06 20.78 -9.21
CA LEU A 210 -20.09 20.10 -9.97
C LEU A 210 -21.06 19.34 -9.05
N SER A 211 -22.36 19.49 -9.28
CA SER A 211 -23.38 18.74 -8.55
C SER A 211 -24.05 17.69 -9.45
N ILE A 212 -24.70 16.68 -8.84
CA ILE A 212 -25.36 15.61 -9.58
C ILE A 212 -26.55 16.14 -10.39
N GLU A 213 -27.17 17.22 -9.93
CA GLU A 213 -28.29 17.91 -10.56
C GLU A 213 -27.89 18.64 -11.85
N ASP A 214 -26.62 19.00 -11.98
CA ASP A 214 -26.06 19.64 -13.17
C ASP A 214 -25.80 18.64 -14.30
N ILE A 215 -25.80 17.34 -13.99
CA ILE A 215 -25.51 16.29 -14.96
C ILE A 215 -26.83 15.80 -15.59
N PRO A 216 -26.96 15.79 -16.92
CA PRO A 216 -28.13 15.27 -17.59
C PRO A 216 -28.43 13.82 -17.14
N ASP A 217 -29.65 13.58 -16.66
CA ASP A 217 -30.09 12.28 -16.09
C ASP A 217 -29.23 11.76 -14.93
N GLY A 218 -28.47 12.66 -14.24
CA GLY A 218 -27.46 12.30 -13.24
C GLY A 218 -28.00 11.37 -12.15
N GLN A 219 -29.08 11.76 -11.46
CA GLN A 219 -29.65 10.93 -10.40
C GLN A 219 -30.17 9.59 -10.93
N TRP A 220 -30.85 9.57 -12.07
CA TRP A 220 -31.33 8.33 -12.69
C TRP A 220 -30.14 7.38 -13.02
N ILE A 221 -29.02 7.92 -13.52
CA ILE A 221 -27.80 7.13 -13.79
C ILE A 221 -27.25 6.55 -12.49
N VAL A 222 -27.16 7.34 -11.43
CA VAL A 222 -26.71 6.87 -10.11
C VAL A 222 -27.59 5.72 -9.64
N ASP A 223 -28.90 5.85 -9.70
CA ASP A 223 -29.87 4.81 -9.32
C ASP A 223 -29.68 3.51 -10.12
N GLN A 224 -29.35 3.64 -11.43
CA GLN A 224 -29.07 2.47 -12.27
C GLN A 224 -27.74 1.79 -11.97
N LEU A 225 -26.79 2.49 -11.33
CA LEU A 225 -25.46 2.01 -11.02
C LEU A 225 -25.31 1.55 -9.57
N THR A 226 -26.18 2.02 -8.68
CA THR A 226 -26.14 1.68 -7.25
C THR A 226 -26.48 0.19 -7.02
N GLY A 227 -25.82 -0.42 -6.03
CA GLY A 227 -26.07 -1.80 -5.61
C GLY A 227 -25.29 -2.87 -6.38
N PHE A 228 -24.55 -2.52 -7.43
CA PHE A 228 -23.69 -3.49 -8.09
C PHE A 228 -22.41 -3.77 -7.26
N THR A 229 -22.26 -5.01 -6.83
CA THR A 229 -21.14 -5.48 -6.03
C THR A 229 -20.32 -6.56 -6.76
N PRO A 230 -19.09 -6.82 -6.36
CA PRO A 230 -18.34 -7.98 -6.84
C PRO A 230 -19.08 -9.30 -6.55
N THR A 231 -18.83 -10.31 -7.39
CA THR A 231 -19.39 -11.66 -7.18
C THR A 231 -18.83 -12.37 -5.96
N LYS A 232 -17.62 -12.02 -5.54
CA LYS A 232 -17.00 -12.48 -4.31
C LYS A 232 -17.58 -11.74 -3.13
N ASP A 233 -17.90 -12.46 -2.06
CA ASP A 233 -18.32 -11.86 -0.81
C ASP A 233 -17.22 -10.95 -0.23
N ARG A 234 -17.62 -9.92 0.52
CA ARG A 234 -16.72 -8.97 1.16
C ARG A 234 -15.70 -9.67 2.08
N SER A 235 -16.10 -10.74 2.74
CA SER A 235 -15.24 -11.55 3.61
C SER A 235 -14.12 -12.29 2.86
N GLU A 236 -14.26 -12.49 1.56
CA GLU A 236 -13.24 -13.12 0.71
C GLU A 236 -12.13 -12.15 0.28
N TYR A 237 -12.33 -10.84 0.52
CA TYR A 237 -11.31 -9.85 0.25
C TYR A 237 -10.45 -9.62 1.50
N HIS A 238 -9.15 -9.83 1.37
CA HIS A 238 -8.20 -9.72 2.47
C HIS A 238 -8.09 -8.31 3.07
N LEU A 239 -8.32 -7.27 2.25
CA LEU A 239 -8.41 -5.89 2.69
C LEU A 239 -9.73 -5.29 2.20
N GLN A 240 -10.36 -4.53 3.09
CA GLN A 240 -11.59 -3.82 2.76
C GLN A 240 -11.42 -2.87 1.57
N SER A 241 -10.25 -2.23 1.45
CA SER A 241 -9.92 -1.37 0.31
C SER A 241 -9.84 -2.14 -1.02
N HIS A 242 -9.54 -3.45 -1.00
CA HIS A 242 -9.60 -4.27 -2.22
C HIS A 242 -11.04 -4.55 -2.64
N TYR A 243 -11.95 -4.74 -1.69
CA TYR A 243 -13.37 -4.85 -1.99
C TYR A 243 -13.91 -3.55 -2.55
N ASP A 244 -13.56 -2.39 -1.95
CA ASP A 244 -13.96 -1.08 -2.46
C ASP A 244 -13.47 -0.89 -3.90
N TYR A 245 -12.20 -1.20 -4.16
CA TYR A 245 -11.60 -1.06 -5.50
C TYR A 245 -12.26 -2.00 -6.52
N ALA A 246 -12.60 -3.21 -6.11
CA ALA A 246 -13.33 -4.16 -6.93
C ALA A 246 -14.77 -3.67 -7.22
N THR A 247 -15.43 -3.08 -6.21
CA THR A 247 -16.78 -2.49 -6.34
C THR A 247 -16.78 -1.33 -7.34
N ILE A 248 -15.81 -0.40 -7.23
CA ILE A 248 -15.61 0.67 -8.21
C ILE A 248 -15.47 0.08 -9.62
N GLY A 249 -14.66 -0.97 -9.79
CA GLY A 249 -14.45 -1.63 -11.06
C GLY A 249 -15.71 -2.29 -11.62
N VAL A 250 -16.60 -2.83 -10.76
CA VAL A 250 -17.88 -3.41 -11.16
C VAL A 250 -18.82 -2.32 -11.63
N ILE A 251 -19.05 -1.29 -10.82
CA ILE A 251 -19.96 -0.16 -11.13
C ILE A 251 -19.51 0.53 -12.41
N ARG A 252 -18.22 0.74 -12.58
CA ARG A 252 -17.67 1.33 -13.81
C ARG A 252 -17.92 0.48 -15.06
N ARG A 253 -17.84 -0.85 -14.97
CA ARG A 253 -18.22 -1.73 -16.09
C ARG A 253 -19.69 -1.60 -16.44
N GLN A 254 -20.56 -1.46 -15.44
CA GLN A 254 -21.98 -1.20 -15.66
C GLN A 254 -22.20 0.17 -16.32
N TRP A 255 -21.49 1.20 -15.86
CA TRP A 255 -21.52 2.52 -16.50
C TRP A 255 -21.18 2.46 -17.99
N LYS A 256 -20.10 1.78 -18.37
CA LYS A 256 -19.73 1.61 -19.79
C LYS A 256 -20.81 0.90 -20.61
N LYS A 257 -21.50 -0.09 -20.03
CA LYS A 257 -22.62 -0.76 -20.66
C LYS A 257 -23.81 0.19 -20.81
N LEU A 258 -24.13 0.93 -19.76
CA LEU A 258 -25.21 1.90 -19.76
C LEU A 258 -24.97 2.98 -20.82
N GLN A 259 -23.79 3.60 -20.85
CA GLN A 259 -23.39 4.56 -21.89
C GLN A 259 -23.59 4.00 -23.30
N SER A 260 -23.24 2.75 -23.54
CA SER A 260 -23.40 2.11 -24.84
C SER A 260 -24.87 1.95 -25.22
N SER A 261 -25.76 1.68 -24.26
CA SER A 261 -27.20 1.55 -24.48
C SER A 261 -27.91 2.89 -24.60
N MET A 262 -27.38 3.92 -23.93
CA MET A 262 -27.97 5.28 -23.88
C MET A 262 -27.64 6.13 -25.11
N LYS A 263 -26.64 5.77 -25.92
CA LYS A 263 -26.27 6.52 -27.16
C LYS A 263 -27.47 6.83 -28.06
N ILE A 264 -28.54 6.06 -27.93
CA ILE A 264 -29.80 6.24 -28.70
C ILE A 264 -30.78 7.14 -27.92
N LYS A 265 -30.69 7.27 -26.59
CA LYS A 265 -31.70 7.94 -25.74
C LYS A 265 -31.34 9.36 -25.31
N LEU A 266 -30.05 9.73 -25.24
CA LEU A 266 -29.60 10.97 -24.61
C LEU A 266 -29.24 12.08 -25.62
N ASN A 267 -29.97 12.26 -26.70
CA ASN A 267 -29.73 13.38 -27.64
C ASN A 267 -28.25 13.70 -27.93
N GLY A 268 -27.35 12.71 -27.78
CA GLY A 268 -25.92 12.85 -28.07
C GLY A 268 -25.08 13.48 -26.97
N HIS A 269 -25.57 13.65 -25.72
CA HIS A 269 -24.73 14.12 -24.62
C HIS A 269 -23.52 13.22 -24.41
N LYS A 270 -22.35 13.82 -24.35
CA LYS A 270 -21.08 13.15 -24.05
C LYS A 270 -20.64 13.57 -22.66
N TYR A 271 -20.74 12.63 -21.73
CA TYR A 271 -20.29 12.87 -20.37
C TYR A 271 -18.78 13.19 -20.34
N THR A 272 -18.43 14.24 -19.64
CA THR A 272 -17.05 14.64 -19.35
C THR A 272 -16.41 13.69 -18.34
N GLU A 273 -15.09 13.75 -18.17
CA GLU A 273 -14.39 12.97 -17.13
C GLU A 273 -14.86 13.38 -15.73
N ALA A 274 -15.08 14.67 -15.49
CA ALA A 274 -15.58 15.20 -14.21
C ALA A 274 -16.98 14.66 -13.88
N GLU A 275 -17.89 14.67 -14.85
CA GLU A 275 -19.23 14.08 -14.72
C GLU A 275 -19.15 12.57 -14.45
N GLU A 276 -18.30 11.82 -15.17
CA GLU A 276 -18.09 10.39 -14.93
C GLU A 276 -17.58 10.11 -13.51
N VAL A 277 -16.62 10.89 -13.03
CA VAL A 277 -16.09 10.76 -11.66
C VAL A 277 -17.20 10.97 -10.63
N LEU A 278 -18.00 12.02 -10.80
CA LEU A 278 -19.08 12.35 -9.85
C LEU A 278 -20.19 11.30 -9.83
N LEU A 279 -20.65 10.84 -11.00
CA LEU A 279 -21.64 9.76 -11.12
C LEU A 279 -21.18 8.47 -10.44
N LEU A 280 -19.94 8.06 -10.69
CA LEU A 280 -19.36 6.88 -10.07
C LEU A 280 -19.17 7.08 -8.55
N TYR A 281 -18.80 8.28 -8.11
CA TYR A 281 -18.64 8.57 -6.68
C TYR A 281 -19.96 8.40 -5.92
N HIS A 282 -21.05 8.96 -6.42
CA HIS A 282 -22.36 8.80 -5.81
C HIS A 282 -22.82 7.33 -5.79
N ALA A 283 -22.77 6.63 -6.93
CA ALA A 283 -23.16 5.24 -7.02
C ALA A 283 -22.33 4.31 -6.10
N VAL A 284 -21.02 4.54 -5.99
CA VAL A 284 -20.14 3.76 -5.10
C VAL A 284 -20.42 4.10 -3.63
N SER A 285 -20.61 5.38 -3.30
CA SER A 285 -20.91 5.83 -1.93
C SER A 285 -22.23 5.26 -1.41
N GLU A 286 -23.25 5.13 -2.26
CA GLU A 286 -24.53 4.53 -1.92
C GLU A 286 -24.48 2.99 -1.88
N THR A 287 -23.56 2.37 -2.62
CA THR A 287 -23.40 0.91 -2.64
C THR A 287 -22.60 0.38 -1.46
N LEU A 288 -21.56 1.11 -1.04
CA LEU A 288 -20.65 0.68 0.03
C LEU A 288 -21.17 1.10 1.41
N PRO A 289 -21.22 0.20 2.40
CA PRO A 289 -21.51 0.61 3.77
C PRO A 289 -20.42 1.55 4.27
N TRP A 290 -20.85 2.64 4.92
CA TRP A 290 -19.97 3.69 5.45
C TRP A 290 -18.84 3.13 6.32
N ARG A 291 -17.68 3.76 6.25
CA ARG A 291 -16.55 3.57 7.16
C ARG A 291 -15.71 4.85 7.25
N ASP A 292 -14.99 5.01 8.37
CA ASP A 292 -14.24 6.23 8.71
C ASP A 292 -13.28 6.69 7.61
N LYS A 293 -12.65 5.74 6.91
CA LYS A 293 -11.75 6.03 5.79
C LYS A 293 -12.41 6.84 4.66
N TYR A 294 -13.72 6.74 4.48
CA TYR A 294 -14.40 7.52 3.42
C TYR A 294 -14.53 9.00 3.77
N GLY A 295 -14.40 9.34 5.06
CA GLY A 295 -14.29 10.73 5.53
C GLY A 295 -12.91 11.35 5.35
N GLU A 296 -11.87 10.56 4.98
CA GLU A 296 -10.55 11.11 4.69
C GLU A 296 -10.56 11.90 3.38
N SER A 297 -9.79 12.99 3.36
CA SER A 297 -9.50 13.73 2.13
C SER A 297 -8.12 13.34 1.58
N ARG A 298 -8.01 13.16 0.26
CA ARG A 298 -6.76 12.89 -0.45
C ARG A 298 -6.66 13.80 -1.67
N LEU A 299 -5.59 14.56 -1.77
CA LEU A 299 -5.41 15.57 -2.81
C LEU A 299 -6.62 16.52 -2.94
N GLY A 300 -7.21 16.90 -1.80
CA GLY A 300 -8.35 17.80 -1.74
C GLY A 300 -9.71 17.17 -2.06
N MET A 301 -9.78 15.88 -2.37
CA MET A 301 -11.03 15.18 -2.70
C MET A 301 -11.35 14.04 -1.72
N PRO A 302 -12.63 13.64 -1.55
CA PRO A 302 -13.00 12.48 -0.74
C PRO A 302 -12.29 11.20 -1.16
N TYR A 303 -11.96 10.31 -0.22
CA TYR A 303 -11.21 9.07 -0.49
C TYR A 303 -11.78 8.24 -1.64
N LEU A 304 -13.09 8.02 -1.69
CA LEU A 304 -13.70 7.23 -2.76
C LEU A 304 -13.57 7.92 -4.12
N MET A 305 -13.73 9.23 -4.18
CA MET A 305 -13.54 10.00 -5.41
C MET A 305 -12.09 9.90 -5.89
N TYR A 306 -11.12 10.04 -4.98
CA TYR A 306 -9.71 9.81 -5.27
C TYR A 306 -9.43 8.39 -5.82
N ALA A 307 -10.04 7.36 -5.24
CA ALA A 307 -9.88 5.97 -5.71
C ALA A 307 -10.48 5.76 -7.11
N ILE A 308 -11.61 6.39 -7.40
CA ILE A 308 -12.25 6.37 -8.73
C ILE A 308 -11.37 7.07 -9.76
N THR A 309 -10.90 8.27 -9.46
CA THR A 309 -10.01 9.06 -10.33
C THR A 309 -8.75 8.26 -10.68
N ASN A 310 -8.16 7.57 -9.71
CA ASN A 310 -7.01 6.71 -9.96
C ASN A 310 -7.32 5.55 -10.93
N GLN A 311 -8.47 4.88 -10.80
CA GLN A 311 -8.84 3.82 -11.74
C GLN A 311 -9.08 4.33 -13.16
N LEU A 312 -9.70 5.50 -13.28
CA LEU A 312 -9.92 6.14 -14.60
C LEU A 312 -8.59 6.54 -15.24
N ALA A 313 -7.69 7.14 -14.46
CA ALA A 313 -6.36 7.55 -14.89
C ALA A 313 -5.50 6.38 -15.39
N GLU A 314 -5.55 5.23 -14.70
CA GLU A 314 -4.84 4.02 -15.14
C GLU A 314 -5.36 3.48 -16.47
N ASP A 315 -6.66 3.47 -16.66
CA ASP A 315 -7.24 2.96 -17.92
C ASP A 315 -6.97 3.92 -19.09
N LYS A 316 -7.02 5.22 -18.83
CA LYS A 316 -6.68 6.25 -19.83
C LYS A 316 -5.21 6.10 -20.26
N GLY A 317 -4.30 5.95 -19.30
CA GLY A 317 -2.89 5.72 -19.57
C GLY A 317 -2.63 4.44 -20.36
N LYS A 318 -3.29 3.33 -20.02
CA LYS A 318 -3.19 2.07 -20.78
C LYS A 318 -3.70 2.20 -22.22
N GLN A 319 -4.76 2.99 -22.43
CA GLN A 319 -5.30 3.24 -23.78
C GLN A 319 -4.36 4.10 -24.62
N GLU A 320 -3.79 5.15 -24.03
CA GLU A 320 -2.80 6.01 -24.69
C GLU A 320 -1.53 5.23 -25.06
N GLU A 321 -1.04 4.38 -24.17
CA GLU A 321 0.12 3.53 -24.45
C GLU A 321 -0.15 2.55 -25.61
N LYS A 322 -1.34 1.93 -25.62
CA LYS A 322 -1.77 1.06 -26.74
C LYS A 322 -1.87 1.81 -28.07
N ARG A 323 -2.35 3.06 -28.03
CA ARG A 323 -2.43 3.91 -29.23
C ARG A 323 -1.04 4.24 -29.74
N ARG A 324 -0.13 4.67 -28.86
CA ARG A 324 1.27 4.98 -29.25
C ARG A 324 2.01 3.78 -29.83
N ARG A 325 1.81 2.58 -29.29
CA ARG A 325 2.40 1.35 -29.86
C ARG A 325 1.89 1.08 -31.27
N LYS A 326 0.59 1.20 -31.52
CA LYS A 326 0.00 1.03 -32.86
C LYS A 326 0.50 2.08 -33.86
N GLU A 327 0.68 3.32 -33.42
CA GLU A 327 1.20 4.41 -34.25
C GLU A 327 2.69 4.26 -34.54
N GLY A 328 3.47 3.62 -33.66
CA GLY A 328 4.90 3.31 -33.83
C GLY A 328 5.19 2.08 -34.69
N GLU A 329 4.25 1.12 -34.79
CA GLU A 329 4.36 -0.07 -35.64
C GLU A 329 4.04 0.22 -37.11
N HIS A 330 3.54 1.41 -37.43
CA HIS A 330 3.22 1.86 -38.80
C HIS A 330 4.26 2.86 -39.39
N LYS A 331 5.40 3.04 -38.70
CA LYS A 331 6.57 3.78 -39.18
C LYS A 331 7.75 2.83 -39.36
#